data_9a584e3c041f4927f9ae557bf062472e
#
_entry.id   9a584e3c041f4927f9ae557bf062472e
#
_cell.length_a   1.000
_cell.length_b   1.000
_cell.length_c   1.000
_cell.angle_alpha   90.00
_cell.angle_beta   90.00
_cell.angle_gamma   90.00
#
_symmetry.space_group_name_H-M   'P 1'
#
loop_
_entity.id
_entity.type
_entity.pdbx_description
1 polymer ?
#
loop_
_entity_poly.entity_id
_entity_poly.type
_entity_poly.pdbx_seq_one_letter_code
_entity_poly.pdbx_strand_id
1 'polypeptide(L)'
;QKFKVVVLNDTGTNKKEIKPWLKKLSNTQRQLVLECILQQCNDAALPQNKMMNWKEVKQLTDNGFIIGSHSHTHPMLASLQNENEIADELKISRNEIYSGFYPASISYPIGSFDERVTKLAKETGYKYGLAVKQQFFKYGQNDLYEIPRVELYQEPWWKVQMRMKGSYSALKKITG
;
A
#
# COMPACT_ATOMS: atom_id res chain seq x y z
N GLN A 1 12.98 23.44 14.69
CA GLN A 1 11.72 24.04 14.22
C GLN A 1 10.60 23.42 15.03
N LYS A 2 9.94 24.20 15.89
CA LYS A 2 8.75 23.76 16.62
C LYS A 2 7.65 23.56 15.58
N PHE A 3 7.31 22.34 15.25
CA PHE A 3 6.09 22.06 14.52
C PHE A 3 4.93 22.52 15.40
N LYS A 4 4.22 23.56 14.96
CA LYS A 4 2.95 23.96 15.55
C LYS A 4 1.98 22.85 15.17
N VAL A 5 1.80 21.86 16.04
CA VAL A 5 0.70 20.92 15.92
C VAL A 5 -0.54 21.79 16.00
N VAL A 6 -1.20 21.98 14.88
CA VAL A 6 -2.53 22.57 14.85
C VAL A 6 -3.39 21.56 15.58
N VAL A 7 -3.60 21.80 16.87
CA VAL A 7 -4.64 21.14 17.63
C VAL A 7 -5.90 21.35 16.84
N LEU A 8 -6.52 20.27 16.41
CA LEU A 8 -7.82 20.27 15.77
C LEU A 8 -8.86 20.62 16.83
N ASN A 9 -8.80 21.84 17.32
CA ASN A 9 -9.93 22.42 18.01
C ASN A 9 -11.04 22.54 16.98
N ASP A 10 -12.17 22.06 17.29
CA ASP A 10 -13.52 21.99 16.75
C ASP A 10 -13.96 22.99 15.65
N THR A 11 -13.04 23.48 14.87
CA THR A 11 -13.24 24.38 13.75
C THR A 11 -13.17 23.60 12.44
N GLY A 12 -14.19 22.79 12.19
CA GLY A 12 -14.62 22.47 10.83
C GLY A 12 -13.60 21.83 9.86
N THR A 13 -12.44 21.39 10.31
CA THR A 13 -11.48 20.72 9.43
C THR A 13 -12.02 19.36 9.04
N ASN A 14 -12.45 19.28 7.83
CA ASN A 14 -13.14 18.14 7.24
C ASN A 14 -12.26 16.87 7.42
N LYS A 15 -12.74 15.83 8.10
CA LYS A 15 -12.07 14.52 8.24
C LYS A 15 -11.58 13.95 6.90
N LYS A 16 -12.13 14.44 5.79
CA LYS A 16 -11.74 14.10 4.42
C LYS A 16 -10.37 14.62 4.02
N GLU A 17 -9.84 15.65 4.67
CA GLU A 17 -8.55 16.29 4.30
C GLU A 17 -7.35 15.76 5.09
N ILE A 18 -7.57 15.19 6.28
CA ILE A 18 -6.49 14.68 7.14
C ILE A 18 -5.72 13.54 6.45
N LYS A 19 -6.42 12.57 5.87
CA LYS A 19 -5.77 11.43 5.19
C LYS A 19 -4.90 11.85 4.00
N PRO A 20 -5.37 12.70 3.06
CA PRO A 20 -4.55 13.22 1.98
C PRO A 20 -3.34 14.03 2.48
N TRP A 21 -3.51 14.80 3.56
CA TRP A 21 -2.43 15.57 4.16
C TRP A 21 -1.35 14.66 4.78
N LEU A 22 -1.75 13.68 5.60
CA LEU A 22 -0.82 12.70 6.20
C LEU A 22 -0.02 11.93 5.13
N LYS A 23 -0.61 11.67 3.98
CA LYS A 23 0.08 11.01 2.86
C LYS A 23 1.21 11.84 2.23
N LYS A 24 1.15 13.18 2.35
CA LYS A 24 2.18 14.09 1.83
C LYS A 24 3.37 14.26 2.76
N LEU A 25 3.25 13.82 4.00
CA LEU A 25 4.33 13.91 4.98
C LEU A 25 5.37 12.82 4.75
N SER A 26 6.64 13.11 5.08
CA SER A 26 7.67 12.08 5.21
C SER A 26 7.27 11.06 6.29
N ASN A 27 7.86 9.87 6.26
CA ASN A 27 7.55 8.83 7.24
C ASN A 27 7.79 9.33 8.68
N THR A 28 8.93 9.97 8.93
CA THR A 28 9.26 10.55 10.24
C THR A 28 8.25 11.60 10.69
N GLN A 29 7.88 12.53 9.82
CA GLN A 29 6.88 13.56 10.13
C GLN A 29 5.52 12.95 10.45
N ARG A 30 5.11 11.94 9.68
CA ARG A 30 3.84 11.23 9.89
C ARG A 30 3.81 10.51 11.24
N GLN A 31 4.90 9.84 11.62
CA GLN A 31 5.02 9.18 12.92
C GLN A 31 4.87 10.18 14.07
N LEU A 32 5.60 11.29 14.03
CA LEU A 32 5.50 12.34 15.05
C LEU A 32 4.08 12.89 15.19
N VAL A 33 3.38 13.10 14.06
CA VAL A 33 1.99 13.58 14.10
C VAL A 33 1.06 12.53 14.71
N LEU A 34 1.22 11.26 14.33
CA LEU A 34 0.41 10.17 14.88
C LEU A 34 0.64 9.99 16.38
N GLU A 35 1.89 10.07 16.85
CA GLU A 35 2.22 10.05 18.28
C GLU A 35 1.56 11.19 19.04
N CYS A 36 1.62 12.43 18.50
CA CYS A 36 0.93 13.57 19.10
C CYS A 36 -0.59 13.37 19.17
N ILE A 37 -1.20 12.79 18.14
CA ILE A 37 -2.64 12.50 18.12
C ILE A 37 -2.95 11.43 19.17
N LEU A 38 -2.18 10.35 19.24
CA LEU A 38 -2.38 9.27 20.22
C LEU A 38 -2.27 9.77 21.67
N GLN A 39 -1.30 10.65 21.96
CA GLN A 39 -1.15 11.26 23.29
C GLN A 39 -2.36 12.11 23.71
N GLN A 40 -3.09 12.70 22.76
CA GLN A 40 -4.29 13.49 23.03
C GLN A 40 -5.57 12.65 23.10
N CYS A 41 -5.50 11.38 22.68
CA CYS A 41 -6.64 10.47 22.66
C CYS A 41 -6.70 9.56 23.90
N ASN A 42 -6.19 10.01 25.05
CA ASN A 42 -5.96 9.20 26.26
C ASN A 42 -7.16 8.38 26.77
N ASP A 43 -8.41 8.73 26.40
CA ASP A 43 -9.62 8.03 26.85
C ASP A 43 -10.49 7.50 25.68
N ALA A 44 -10.03 7.64 24.45
CA ALA A 44 -10.78 7.10 23.33
C ALA A 44 -10.59 5.58 23.25
N ALA A 45 -11.66 4.82 23.46
CA ALA A 45 -11.67 3.39 23.16
C ALA A 45 -11.30 3.20 21.69
N LEU A 46 -10.06 2.85 21.42
CA LEU A 46 -9.61 2.52 20.06
C LEU A 46 -10.41 1.33 19.56
N PRO A 47 -10.89 1.36 18.30
CA PRO A 47 -11.56 0.22 17.72
C PRO A 47 -10.67 -1.02 17.86
N GLN A 48 -11.19 -2.08 18.44
CA GLN A 48 -10.47 -3.35 18.56
C GLN A 48 -10.45 -4.12 17.21
N ASN A 49 -10.01 -3.45 16.16
CA ASN A 49 -9.73 -4.13 14.90
C ASN A 49 -8.43 -4.92 15.08
N LYS A 50 -8.58 -6.18 15.43
CA LYS A 50 -7.44 -7.09 15.56
C LYS A 50 -6.87 -7.35 14.16
N MET A 51 -5.60 -7.01 13.99
CA MET A 51 -4.82 -7.52 12.87
C MET A 51 -4.64 -9.02 13.04
N MET A 52 -4.53 -9.77 11.93
CA MET A 52 -4.23 -11.19 11.97
C MET A 52 -2.87 -11.43 12.65
N ASN A 53 -2.82 -12.42 13.51
CA ASN A 53 -1.56 -12.93 14.06
C ASN A 53 -0.93 -13.99 13.12
N TRP A 54 0.32 -14.34 13.35
CA TRP A 54 1.05 -15.27 12.48
C TRP A 54 0.42 -16.68 12.43
N LYS A 55 -0.29 -17.11 13.48
CA LYS A 55 -1.02 -18.39 13.48
C LYS A 55 -2.20 -18.34 12.52
N GLU A 56 -2.92 -17.24 12.48
CA GLU A 56 -4.04 -17.02 11.54
C GLU A 56 -3.52 -16.90 10.09
N VAL A 57 -2.38 -16.22 9.88
CA VAL A 57 -1.71 -16.18 8.57
C VAL A 57 -1.32 -17.59 8.12
N LYS A 58 -0.78 -18.42 9.03
CA LYS A 58 -0.47 -19.82 8.72
C LYS A 58 -1.71 -20.62 8.33
N GLN A 59 -2.83 -20.43 9.03
CA GLN A 59 -4.09 -21.09 8.66
C GLN A 59 -4.54 -20.73 7.25
N LEU A 60 -4.35 -19.47 6.82
CA LEU A 60 -4.67 -19.07 5.44
C LEU A 60 -3.80 -19.83 4.44
N THR A 61 -2.48 -19.92 4.68
CA THR A 61 -1.60 -20.65 3.76
C THR A 61 -1.87 -22.15 3.73
N ASP A 62 -2.19 -22.76 4.86
CA ASP A 62 -2.58 -24.17 4.96
C ASP A 62 -3.88 -24.46 4.17
N ASN A 63 -4.73 -23.44 3.99
CA ASN A 63 -5.94 -23.49 3.16
C ASN A 63 -5.71 -23.02 1.71
N GLY A 64 -4.46 -22.91 1.25
CA GLY A 64 -4.11 -22.62 -0.13
C GLY A 64 -4.08 -21.13 -0.51
N PHE A 65 -4.18 -20.20 0.45
CA PHE A 65 -4.01 -18.78 0.17
C PHE A 65 -2.54 -18.43 0.00
N ILE A 66 -2.24 -17.59 -0.97
CA ILE A 66 -0.89 -17.07 -1.22
C ILE A 66 -0.73 -15.75 -0.48
N ILE A 67 0.30 -15.66 0.36
CA ILE A 67 0.63 -14.44 1.10
C ILE A 67 1.67 -13.64 0.31
N GLY A 68 1.41 -12.36 0.08
CA GLY A 68 2.33 -11.39 -0.51
C GLY A 68 2.75 -10.32 0.49
N SER A 69 3.84 -9.62 0.18
CA SER A 69 4.31 -8.48 0.96
C SER A 69 3.59 -7.19 0.56
N HIS A 70 3.54 -6.22 1.50
CA HIS A 70 3.02 -4.87 1.26
C HIS A 70 3.87 -3.79 1.93
N SER A 71 5.19 -3.98 1.98
CA SER A 71 6.20 -3.25 2.73
C SER A 71 6.09 -3.43 4.26
N HIS A 72 7.03 -2.87 5.01
CA HIS A 72 7.06 -3.00 6.47
C HIS A 72 6.14 -1.98 7.16
N THR A 73 6.35 -0.68 6.90
CA THR A 73 5.57 0.40 7.54
C THR A 73 4.59 1.12 6.62
N HIS A 74 4.38 0.59 5.40
CA HIS A 74 3.44 1.13 4.42
C HIS A 74 3.73 2.58 3.96
N PRO A 75 4.99 2.97 3.68
CA PRO A 75 5.30 4.28 3.14
C PRO A 75 4.96 4.36 1.65
N MET A 76 4.92 5.57 1.11
CA MET A 76 4.98 5.81 -0.33
C MET A 76 6.42 5.58 -0.80
N LEU A 77 6.75 4.35 -1.24
CA LEU A 77 8.14 3.92 -1.49
C LEU A 77 8.89 4.85 -2.44
N ALA A 78 8.27 5.29 -3.54
CA ALA A 78 8.92 6.22 -4.49
C ALA A 78 9.15 7.62 -3.90
N SER A 79 8.51 7.99 -2.78
CA SER A 79 8.75 9.28 -2.12
C SER A 79 9.95 9.27 -1.17
N LEU A 80 10.46 8.10 -0.84
CA LEU A 80 11.65 7.96 -0.01
C LEU A 80 12.88 8.38 -0.82
N GLN A 81 13.70 9.27 -0.25
CA GLN A 81 14.89 9.79 -0.92
C GLN A 81 16.10 8.85 -0.79
N ASN A 82 16.15 8.12 0.31
CA ASN A 82 17.25 7.21 0.61
C ASN A 82 16.92 5.78 0.14
N GLU A 83 17.70 5.23 -0.76
CA GLU A 83 17.52 3.87 -1.28
C GLU A 83 17.68 2.80 -0.18
N ASN A 84 18.48 3.06 0.87
CA ASN A 84 18.58 2.14 2.00
C ASN A 84 17.24 2.02 2.75
N GLU A 85 16.50 3.14 2.91
CA GLU A 85 15.17 3.08 3.53
C GLU A 85 14.20 2.25 2.70
N ILE A 86 14.25 2.37 1.36
CA ILE A 86 13.44 1.54 0.47
C ILE A 86 13.83 0.07 0.60
N ALA A 87 15.14 -0.22 0.61
CA ALA A 87 15.64 -1.57 0.73
C ALA A 87 15.25 -2.20 2.08
N ASP A 88 15.30 -1.45 3.17
CA ASP A 88 14.92 -1.92 4.51
C ASP A 88 13.41 -2.22 4.58
N GLU A 89 12.55 -1.35 4.04
CA GLU A 89 11.11 -1.59 3.94
C GLU A 89 10.78 -2.90 3.20
N LEU A 90 11.51 -3.19 2.15
CA LEU A 90 11.33 -4.40 1.35
C LEU A 90 11.90 -5.64 2.04
N LYS A 91 13.13 -5.55 2.59
CA LYS A 91 13.81 -6.67 3.25
C LYS A 91 13.14 -7.08 4.55
N ILE A 92 12.82 -6.11 5.41
CA ILE A 92 12.18 -6.39 6.71
C ILE A 92 10.83 -7.05 6.47
N SER A 93 9.99 -6.46 5.61
CA SER A 93 8.69 -7.04 5.28
C SER A 93 8.79 -8.46 4.73
N ARG A 94 9.76 -8.72 3.84
CA ARG A 94 9.97 -10.06 3.28
C ARG A 94 10.42 -11.07 4.33
N ASN A 95 11.30 -10.65 5.24
CA ASN A 95 11.86 -11.52 6.27
C ASN A 95 10.89 -11.77 7.43
N GLU A 96 10.06 -10.80 7.80
CA GLU A 96 9.04 -10.96 8.85
C GLU A 96 7.92 -11.90 8.43
N ILE A 97 7.51 -11.87 7.17
CA ILE A 97 6.56 -12.85 6.62
C ILE A 97 7.19 -14.27 6.62
N TYR A 98 8.50 -14.33 6.77
CA TYR A 98 9.27 -15.56 6.76
C TYR A 98 9.27 -16.31 8.10
N SER A 99 8.24 -16.83 8.57
CA SER A 99 8.25 -18.01 9.47
C SER A 99 7.84 -19.28 8.71
N GLY A 100 8.44 -19.48 7.52
CA GLY A 100 8.14 -20.58 6.60
C GLY A 100 7.50 -20.17 5.27
N PHE A 101 7.28 -18.88 5.05
CA PHE A 101 6.67 -18.36 3.82
C PHE A 101 7.55 -17.30 3.20
N TYR A 102 8.16 -17.58 2.05
CA TYR A 102 8.82 -16.54 1.25
C TYR A 102 7.79 -15.87 0.34
N PRO A 103 7.38 -14.63 0.58
CA PRO A 103 6.51 -13.95 -0.36
C PRO A 103 7.26 -13.76 -1.67
N ALA A 104 6.70 -14.33 -2.73
CA ALA A 104 7.25 -14.14 -4.06
C ALA A 104 6.90 -12.76 -4.62
N SER A 105 5.88 -12.09 -4.07
CA SER A 105 5.35 -10.85 -4.59
C SER A 105 5.35 -9.73 -3.56
N ILE A 106 5.56 -8.51 -4.05
CA ILE A 106 5.31 -7.25 -3.34
C ILE A 106 4.17 -6.49 -4.02
N SER A 107 3.18 -6.05 -3.26
CA SER A 107 2.21 -5.05 -3.70
C SER A 107 2.67 -3.69 -3.20
N TYR A 108 2.96 -2.76 -4.11
CA TYR A 108 3.47 -1.44 -3.72
C TYR A 108 2.41 -0.64 -2.98
N PRO A 109 2.69 -0.12 -1.75
CA PRO A 109 1.76 0.71 -1.00
C PRO A 109 1.27 1.91 -1.81
N ILE A 110 -0.03 2.11 -1.85
CA ILE A 110 -0.67 3.22 -2.58
C ILE A 110 -0.33 3.22 -4.09
N GLY A 111 0.28 2.15 -4.60
CA GLY A 111 0.82 2.11 -5.97
C GLY A 111 2.06 2.97 -6.18
N SER A 112 2.74 3.37 -5.10
CA SER A 112 3.93 4.21 -5.15
C SER A 112 5.17 3.38 -5.45
N PHE A 113 5.66 3.46 -6.68
CA PHE A 113 6.91 2.84 -7.12
C PHE A 113 7.53 3.63 -8.27
N ASP A 114 8.82 3.46 -8.46
CA ASP A 114 9.65 3.96 -9.55
C ASP A 114 10.71 2.91 -9.90
N GLU A 115 11.64 3.23 -10.81
CA GLU A 115 12.72 2.32 -11.24
C GLU A 115 13.64 1.89 -10.09
N ARG A 116 13.88 2.76 -9.10
CA ARG A 116 14.67 2.43 -7.90
C ARG A 116 13.97 1.35 -7.08
N VAL A 117 12.66 1.53 -6.84
CA VAL A 117 11.84 0.60 -6.05
C VAL A 117 11.76 -0.76 -6.72
N THR A 118 11.53 -0.80 -8.03
CA THR A 118 11.44 -2.07 -8.78
C THR A 118 12.77 -2.80 -8.83
N LYS A 119 13.88 -2.07 -9.02
CA LYS A 119 15.24 -2.62 -8.93
C LYS A 119 15.53 -3.23 -7.56
N LEU A 120 15.27 -2.48 -6.49
CA LEU A 120 15.49 -2.94 -5.11
C LEU A 120 14.58 -4.10 -4.73
N ALA A 121 13.34 -4.14 -5.22
CA ALA A 121 12.46 -5.29 -5.05
C ALA A 121 13.05 -6.57 -5.68
N LYS A 122 13.61 -6.46 -6.88
CA LYS A 122 14.32 -7.55 -7.55
C LYS A 122 15.55 -8.01 -6.76
N GLU A 123 16.38 -7.09 -6.31
CA GLU A 123 17.60 -7.36 -5.53
C GLU A 123 17.27 -7.97 -4.16
N THR A 124 16.14 -7.60 -3.57
CA THR A 124 15.63 -8.19 -2.31
C THR A 124 15.14 -9.63 -2.51
N GLY A 125 14.91 -10.05 -3.76
CA GLY A 125 14.52 -11.42 -4.12
C GLY A 125 13.02 -11.64 -4.30
N TYR A 126 12.22 -10.57 -4.42
CA TYR A 126 10.85 -10.70 -4.95
C TYR A 126 10.90 -11.14 -6.42
N LYS A 127 9.91 -11.91 -6.83
CA LYS A 127 9.75 -12.36 -8.24
C LYS A 127 8.76 -11.50 -9.00
N TYR A 128 7.84 -10.85 -8.29
CA TYR A 128 6.74 -10.11 -8.86
C TYR A 128 6.47 -8.81 -8.09
N GLY A 129 6.20 -7.72 -8.82
CA GLY A 129 5.72 -6.46 -8.28
C GLY A 129 4.31 -6.15 -8.79
N LEU A 130 3.36 -5.93 -7.88
CA LEU A 130 1.97 -5.66 -8.21
C LEU A 130 1.70 -4.16 -8.20
N ALA A 131 1.47 -3.59 -9.39
CA ALA A 131 1.22 -2.17 -9.59
C ALA A 131 -0.28 -1.83 -9.55
N VAL A 132 -0.60 -0.59 -9.21
CA VAL A 132 -1.97 -0.03 -9.34
C VAL A 132 -2.10 0.58 -10.74
N LYS A 133 -2.23 -0.26 -11.74
CA LYS A 133 -2.44 0.12 -13.14
C LYS A 133 -3.72 -0.56 -13.63
N GLN A 134 -4.74 0.21 -13.99
CA GLN A 134 -6.05 -0.28 -14.44
C GLN A 134 -5.97 -0.86 -15.86
N GLN A 135 -5.23 -1.93 -16.03
CA GLN A 135 -5.06 -2.63 -17.32
C GLN A 135 -4.82 -4.12 -17.10
N PHE A 136 -4.95 -4.92 -18.14
CA PHE A 136 -4.66 -6.34 -18.10
C PHE A 136 -3.16 -6.60 -18.25
N PHE A 137 -2.68 -7.60 -17.55
CA PHE A 137 -1.33 -8.12 -17.76
C PHE A 137 -1.24 -8.80 -19.13
N LYS A 138 -0.17 -8.51 -19.86
CA LYS A 138 0.16 -9.14 -21.12
C LYS A 138 1.51 -9.82 -21.00
N TYR A 139 1.50 -11.14 -21.05
CA TYR A 139 2.72 -11.93 -20.96
C TYR A 139 3.71 -11.55 -22.09
N GLY A 140 4.99 -11.43 -21.73
CA GLY A 140 6.04 -11.03 -22.68
C GLY A 140 6.06 -9.54 -23.06
N GLN A 141 5.06 -8.73 -22.61
CA GLN A 141 5.01 -7.29 -22.87
C GLN A 141 5.12 -6.44 -21.62
N ASN A 142 4.61 -6.93 -20.49
CA ASN A 142 4.67 -6.21 -19.22
C ASN A 142 5.83 -6.69 -18.37
N ASP A 143 6.46 -5.76 -17.66
CA ASP A 143 7.45 -6.07 -16.65
C ASP A 143 6.81 -6.84 -15.48
N LEU A 144 7.47 -7.89 -15.01
CA LEU A 144 7.03 -8.69 -13.87
C LEU A 144 7.07 -7.90 -12.55
N TYR A 145 7.80 -6.79 -12.49
CA TYR A 145 7.82 -5.90 -11.33
C TYR A 145 6.82 -4.75 -11.43
N GLU A 146 6.01 -4.73 -12.49
CA GLU A 146 4.94 -3.75 -12.70
C GLU A 146 3.64 -4.44 -13.15
N ILE A 147 3.33 -5.61 -12.60
CA ILE A 147 2.13 -6.36 -12.97
C ILE A 147 0.89 -5.51 -12.69
N PRO A 148 0.14 -5.14 -13.72
CA PRO A 148 -1.05 -4.34 -13.57
C PRO A 148 -2.17 -5.13 -12.89
N ARG A 149 -3.06 -4.41 -12.21
CA ARG A 149 -4.25 -4.98 -11.56
C ARG A 149 -5.48 -4.18 -11.90
N VAL A 150 -6.55 -4.87 -12.22
CA VAL A 150 -7.87 -4.25 -12.36
C VAL A 150 -8.49 -4.14 -10.97
N GLU A 151 -8.68 -2.94 -10.48
CA GLU A 151 -9.38 -2.68 -9.23
C GLU A 151 -10.87 -2.69 -9.46
N LEU A 152 -11.59 -3.44 -8.63
CA LEU A 152 -13.04 -3.48 -8.59
C LEU A 152 -13.53 -2.66 -7.39
N TYR A 153 -14.55 -1.87 -7.61
CA TYR A 153 -15.14 -1.00 -6.59
C TYR A 153 -16.60 -1.41 -6.34
N GLN A 154 -17.17 -0.91 -5.24
CA GLN A 154 -18.59 -1.04 -4.99
C GLN A 154 -19.36 -0.09 -5.93
N GLU A 155 -19.68 -0.59 -7.10
CA GLU A 155 -20.36 0.14 -8.17
C GLU A 155 -21.37 -0.79 -8.89
N PRO A 156 -22.29 -0.25 -9.72
CA PRO A 156 -23.28 -1.05 -10.44
C PRO A 156 -22.62 -2.18 -11.24
N TRP A 157 -23.27 -3.37 -11.26
CA TRP A 157 -22.70 -4.59 -11.85
C TRP A 157 -22.25 -4.42 -13.30
N TRP A 158 -22.99 -3.68 -14.11
CA TRP A 158 -22.60 -3.40 -15.49
C TRP A 158 -21.23 -2.71 -15.60
N LYS A 159 -20.93 -1.83 -14.65
CA LYS A 159 -19.66 -1.11 -14.61
C LYS A 159 -18.51 -2.01 -14.17
N VAL A 160 -18.75 -2.91 -13.20
CA VAL A 160 -17.82 -3.97 -12.81
C VAL A 160 -17.51 -4.87 -14.01
N GLN A 161 -18.52 -5.30 -14.76
CA GLN A 161 -18.34 -6.09 -15.97
C GLN A 161 -17.49 -5.37 -17.02
N MET A 162 -17.70 -4.07 -17.22
CA MET A 162 -16.90 -3.27 -18.16
C MET A 162 -15.43 -3.19 -17.73
N ARG A 163 -15.14 -3.09 -16.42
CA ARG A 163 -13.77 -3.15 -15.90
C ARG A 163 -13.14 -4.51 -16.18
N MET A 164 -13.85 -5.58 -15.87
CA MET A 164 -13.39 -6.95 -16.08
C MET A 164 -13.17 -7.30 -17.56
N LYS A 165 -13.92 -6.68 -18.48
CA LYS A 165 -13.73 -6.82 -19.94
C LYS A 165 -12.73 -5.83 -20.55
N GLY A 166 -12.17 -4.90 -19.75
CA GLY A 166 -11.24 -3.87 -20.24
C GLY A 166 -11.87 -2.73 -21.03
N SER A 167 -13.18 -2.80 -21.31
CA SER A 167 -13.91 -1.78 -22.06
C SER A 167 -14.06 -0.45 -21.33
N TYR A 168 -13.97 -0.46 -20.00
CA TYR A 168 -14.05 0.75 -19.16
C TYR A 168 -12.89 1.74 -19.43
N SER A 169 -11.68 1.23 -19.60
CA SER A 169 -10.51 2.06 -19.89
C SER A 169 -10.56 2.65 -21.31
N ALA A 170 -11.17 1.94 -22.26
CA ALA A 170 -11.40 2.44 -23.62
C ALA A 170 -12.44 3.59 -23.65
N LEU A 171 -13.55 3.44 -22.90
CA LEU A 171 -14.56 4.49 -22.77
C LEU A 171 -14.00 5.75 -22.12
N LYS A 172 -13.22 5.63 -21.06
CA LYS A 172 -12.61 6.78 -20.38
C LYS A 172 -11.66 7.58 -21.26
N LYS A 173 -11.05 6.95 -22.27
CA LYS A 173 -10.21 7.65 -23.26
C LYS A 173 -11.01 8.42 -24.31
N ILE A 174 -12.29 8.06 -24.49
CA ILE A 174 -13.19 8.71 -25.48
C ILE A 174 -13.95 9.87 -24.84
N THR A 175 -14.20 9.82 -23.52
CA THR A 175 -15.04 10.79 -22.80
C THR A 175 -14.26 11.77 -21.92
N GLY A 176 -12.95 11.66 -21.80
CA GLY A 176 -12.05 12.57 -21.06
C GLY A 176 -11.06 13.23 -21.94
#